data_ec1a55db383d6fdac3ce84a6fe416e38
#
_entry.id   ec1a55db383d6fdac3ce84a6fe416e38
#
_cell.length_a   1.000
_cell.length_b   1.000
_cell.length_c   1.000
_cell.angle_alpha   90.00
_cell.angle_beta   90.00
_cell.angle_gamma   90.00
#
_symmetry.space_group_name_H-M   'P 1'
#
loop_
_entity.id
_entity.type
_entity.pdbx_description
1 polymer ?
#
loop_
_entity_poly.entity_id
_entity_poly.type
_entity_poly.pdbx_seq_one_letter_code
_entity_poly.pdbx_strand_id
1 'polypeptide(L)'
;MSSLPLRTASAAVLLLGLTGCPTVDLGEEPPPPGLCRPDVGYYESVIWPEVINPAGQAFNCVSEGGCHERASGRSALRLIVANDLSAAEHSQNYATVTRFLNCGTPEASTFLTKPLTGVDPHGGGDLFDPGSTPEMLFFDWFAN
;
A
#
# COMPACT_ATOMS: atom_id res chain seq x y z
N MET A 1 -12.91 78.76 23.57
CA MET A 1 -11.93 78.06 22.68
C MET A 1 -11.69 76.71 23.31
N SER A 2 -12.42 75.69 22.78
CA SER A 2 -12.38 74.32 23.34
C SER A 2 -11.62 73.42 22.37
N SER A 3 -10.50 72.90 22.82
CA SER A 3 -9.68 71.95 22.07
C SER A 3 -10.14 70.49 22.33
N LEU A 4 -10.56 69.82 21.32
CA LEU A 4 -10.86 68.38 21.35
C LEU A 4 -9.55 67.55 21.26
N PRO A 5 -9.41 66.49 22.03
CA PRO A 5 -8.30 65.52 21.84
C PRO A 5 -8.58 64.51 20.74
N LEU A 6 -7.59 64.38 19.87
CA LEU A 6 -7.55 63.39 18.78
C LEU A 6 -7.30 61.98 19.36
N ARG A 7 -8.27 61.08 19.23
CA ARG A 7 -8.12 59.67 19.64
C ARG A 7 -7.50 58.89 18.47
N THR A 8 -6.27 58.45 18.66
CA THR A 8 -5.61 57.50 17.78
C THR A 8 -6.17 56.08 18.01
N ALA A 9 -6.87 55.57 17.02
CA ALA A 9 -7.31 54.16 17.01
C ALA A 9 -6.15 53.28 16.52
N SER A 10 -5.58 52.47 17.42
CA SER A 10 -4.63 51.42 17.06
C SER A 10 -5.37 50.23 16.46
N ALA A 11 -5.18 50.02 15.20
CA ALA A 11 -5.66 48.81 14.51
C ALA A 11 -4.73 47.64 14.85
N ALA A 12 -5.22 46.71 15.67
CA ALA A 12 -4.54 45.44 15.92
C ALA A 12 -4.77 44.52 14.70
N VAL A 13 -3.73 44.30 13.92
CA VAL A 13 -3.74 43.32 12.84
C VAL A 13 -3.63 41.93 13.46
N LEU A 14 -4.72 41.19 13.46
CA LEU A 14 -4.77 39.78 13.88
C LEU A 14 -4.16 38.92 12.75
N LEU A 15 -2.90 38.53 12.90
CA LEU A 15 -2.27 37.51 12.06
C LEU A 15 -2.89 36.14 12.38
N LEU A 16 -3.90 35.73 11.62
CA LEU A 16 -4.38 34.34 11.59
C LEU A 16 -3.25 33.47 10.98
N GLY A 17 -2.49 32.83 11.84
CA GLY A 17 -1.58 31.79 11.44
C GLY A 17 -2.37 30.65 10.76
N LEU A 18 -2.22 30.52 9.45
CA LEU A 18 -2.63 29.34 8.70
C LEU A 18 -1.75 28.18 9.17
N THR A 19 -2.19 27.47 10.21
CA THR A 19 -1.65 26.16 10.53
C THR A 19 -2.10 25.22 9.41
N GLY A 20 -1.28 25.13 8.36
CA GLY A 20 -1.46 24.10 7.34
C GLY A 20 -1.53 22.75 8.04
N CYS A 21 -2.49 21.91 7.65
CA CYS A 21 -2.51 20.50 8.08
C CYS A 21 -1.14 19.91 7.80
N PRO A 22 -0.52 19.18 8.75
CA PRO A 22 0.70 18.45 8.46
C PRO A 22 0.38 17.54 7.27
N THR A 23 1.11 17.71 6.18
CA THR A 23 1.07 16.77 5.06
C THR A 23 1.47 15.44 5.63
N VAL A 24 0.53 14.50 5.65
CA VAL A 24 0.84 13.10 5.97
C VAL A 24 1.81 12.68 4.90
N ASP A 25 3.02 12.31 5.29
CA ASP A 25 3.97 11.67 4.39
C ASP A 25 3.35 10.33 3.96
N LEU A 26 2.85 10.27 2.75
CA LEU A 26 2.23 9.06 2.19
C LEU A 26 3.29 8.03 1.77
N GLY A 27 4.55 8.25 2.11
CA GLY A 27 5.67 7.48 1.63
C GLY A 27 6.05 7.83 0.19
N GLU A 28 7.11 7.24 -0.29
CA GLU A 28 7.53 7.43 -1.67
C GLU A 28 6.43 6.97 -2.63
N GLU A 29 6.17 7.77 -3.66
CA GLU A 29 5.20 7.41 -4.69
C GLU A 29 5.57 6.05 -5.30
N PRO A 30 4.62 5.09 -5.38
CA PRO A 30 4.92 3.80 -5.99
C PRO A 30 5.53 4.00 -7.37
N PRO A 31 6.54 3.22 -7.77
CA PRO A 31 7.14 3.35 -9.08
C PRO A 31 6.06 3.34 -10.16
N PRO A 32 6.24 4.11 -11.24
CA PRO A 32 5.23 4.22 -12.28
C PRO A 32 4.87 2.84 -12.82
N PRO A 33 3.58 2.60 -13.15
CA PRO A 33 3.12 1.32 -13.64
C PRO A 33 3.95 0.85 -14.84
N GLY A 34 4.49 -0.36 -14.77
CA GLY A 34 5.17 -1.00 -15.89
C GLY A 34 6.68 -1.12 -15.82
N LEU A 35 7.35 -0.55 -14.80
CA LEU A 35 8.80 -0.69 -14.63
C LEU A 35 9.21 -2.02 -13.98
N CYS A 36 8.36 -2.62 -13.15
CA CYS A 36 8.63 -3.88 -12.48
C CYS A 36 7.60 -4.92 -12.92
N ARG A 37 8.01 -5.94 -13.66
CA ARG A 37 7.10 -6.97 -14.18
C ARG A 37 7.78 -8.35 -14.13
N PRO A 38 7.85 -8.96 -12.94
CA PRO A 38 8.26 -10.36 -12.84
C PRO A 38 7.26 -11.27 -13.57
N ASP A 39 7.60 -12.53 -13.75
CA ASP A 39 6.82 -13.46 -14.58
C ASP A 39 5.34 -13.53 -14.17
N VAL A 40 4.43 -13.33 -15.13
CA VAL A 40 2.97 -13.34 -14.90
C VAL A 40 2.45 -14.76 -14.67
N GLY A 41 3.04 -15.77 -15.30
CA GLY A 41 2.64 -17.16 -15.12
C GLY A 41 2.97 -17.63 -13.70
N TYR A 42 4.13 -17.26 -13.17
CA TYR A 42 4.49 -17.52 -11.78
C TYR A 42 3.56 -16.78 -10.81
N TYR A 43 3.18 -15.53 -11.13
CA TYR A 43 2.19 -14.81 -10.33
C TYR A 43 0.85 -15.57 -10.24
N GLU A 44 0.31 -16.01 -11.35
CA GLU A 44 -0.99 -16.69 -11.40
C GLU A 44 -0.96 -18.07 -10.73
N SER A 45 0.12 -18.83 -10.95
CA SER A 45 0.23 -20.23 -10.49
C SER A 45 0.81 -20.38 -9.08
N VAL A 46 1.55 -19.39 -8.57
CA VAL A 46 2.24 -19.49 -7.28
C VAL A 46 1.91 -18.31 -6.37
N ILE A 47 2.18 -17.06 -6.79
CA ILE A 47 2.02 -15.91 -5.89
C ILE A 47 0.55 -15.70 -5.51
N TRP A 48 -0.36 -15.81 -6.46
CA TRP A 48 -1.77 -15.65 -6.17
C TRP A 48 -2.29 -16.70 -5.18
N PRO A 49 -2.17 -18.01 -5.44
CA PRO A 49 -2.74 -19.05 -4.57
C PRO A 49 -1.96 -19.29 -3.27
N GLU A 50 -0.64 -19.03 -3.22
CA GLU A 50 0.19 -19.41 -2.07
C GLU A 50 0.57 -18.22 -1.18
N VAL A 51 0.55 -16.99 -1.72
CA VAL A 51 0.97 -15.79 -0.97
C VAL A 51 -0.19 -14.82 -0.76
N ILE A 52 -0.99 -14.54 -1.79
CA ILE A 52 -2.06 -13.54 -1.71
C ILE A 52 -3.35 -14.13 -1.14
N ASN A 53 -3.79 -15.27 -1.68
CA ASN A 53 -5.06 -15.91 -1.36
C ASN A 53 -4.89 -17.40 -1.00
N PRO A 54 -4.03 -17.76 -0.04
CA PRO A 54 -3.78 -19.14 0.32
C PRO A 54 -5.01 -19.79 0.97
N ALA A 55 -5.45 -20.90 0.39
CA ALA A 55 -6.58 -21.66 0.91
C ALA A 55 -6.24 -22.29 2.27
N GLY A 56 -7.12 -22.06 3.27
CA GLY A 56 -6.99 -22.70 4.59
C GLY A 56 -5.84 -22.19 5.47
N GLN A 57 -5.14 -21.15 5.06
CA GLN A 57 -4.10 -20.52 5.88
C GLN A 57 -4.69 -19.51 6.87
N ALA A 58 -3.98 -19.28 7.98
CA ALA A 58 -4.37 -18.29 8.98
C ALA A 58 -4.21 -16.84 8.45
N PHE A 59 -3.31 -16.63 7.48
CA PHE A 59 -3.15 -15.36 6.79
C PHE A 59 -3.80 -15.40 5.40
N ASN A 60 -4.47 -14.34 5.04
CA ASN A 60 -5.04 -14.16 3.71
C ASN A 60 -5.19 -12.65 3.46
N CYS A 61 -4.56 -12.14 2.41
CA CYS A 61 -4.60 -10.72 2.10
C CYS A 61 -6.00 -10.26 1.66
N VAL A 62 -6.82 -11.17 1.14
CA VAL A 62 -8.09 -10.90 0.45
C VAL A 62 -9.29 -11.66 1.00
N SER A 63 -9.23 -12.19 2.22
CA SER A 63 -10.35 -12.89 2.86
C SER A 63 -11.61 -12.00 2.96
N GLU A 64 -12.78 -12.60 3.13
CA GLU A 64 -14.07 -11.87 3.30
C GLU A 64 -13.93 -10.81 4.39
N GLY A 65 -14.20 -9.55 4.02
CA GLY A 65 -13.88 -8.40 4.85
C GLY A 65 -12.39 -8.05 4.86
N GLY A 66 -11.59 -8.70 4.01
CA GLY A 66 -10.15 -8.60 3.91
C GLY A 66 -9.67 -7.20 3.57
N CYS A 67 -8.50 -6.84 4.12
CA CYS A 67 -7.96 -5.50 4.01
C CYS A 67 -7.66 -5.08 2.56
N HIS A 68 -7.43 -6.04 1.65
CA HIS A 68 -7.04 -5.79 0.25
C HIS A 68 -8.13 -6.15 -0.77
N GLU A 69 -9.31 -6.57 -0.36
CA GLU A 69 -10.42 -6.77 -1.29
C GLU A 69 -10.84 -5.44 -1.94
N ARG A 70 -11.13 -5.46 -3.25
CA ARG A 70 -11.42 -4.26 -4.03
C ARG A 70 -12.66 -3.51 -3.54
N ALA A 71 -13.70 -4.23 -3.17
CA ALA A 71 -14.98 -3.65 -2.80
C ALA A 71 -14.97 -3.06 -1.38
N SER A 72 -14.41 -3.77 -0.41
CA SER A 72 -14.48 -3.44 1.03
C SER A 72 -13.14 -3.07 1.66
N GLY A 73 -12.03 -3.39 1.02
CA GLY A 73 -10.68 -3.16 1.54
C GLY A 73 -10.36 -1.69 1.82
N ARG A 74 -9.35 -1.44 2.66
CA ARG A 74 -8.99 -0.08 3.16
C ARG A 74 -7.60 0.39 2.73
N SER A 75 -6.86 -0.43 1.96
CA SER A 75 -5.49 -0.12 1.55
C SER A 75 -5.41 0.40 0.11
N ALA A 76 -4.24 0.88 -0.30
CA ALA A 76 -3.97 1.24 -1.69
C ALA A 76 -3.85 0.00 -2.59
N LEU A 77 -3.44 -1.14 -2.05
CA LEU A 77 -3.47 -2.43 -2.74
C LEU A 77 -4.92 -2.95 -2.74
N ARG A 78 -5.58 -2.91 -3.90
CA ARG A 78 -6.99 -3.32 -4.08
C ARG A 78 -7.08 -4.41 -5.12
N LEU A 79 -7.49 -5.60 -4.70
CA LEU A 79 -7.51 -6.81 -5.52
C LEU A 79 -8.95 -7.29 -5.76
N ILE A 80 -9.21 -7.78 -6.96
CA ILE A 80 -10.46 -8.46 -7.30
C ILE A 80 -10.41 -9.84 -6.67
N VAL A 81 -11.48 -10.23 -6.00
CA VAL A 81 -11.61 -11.53 -5.35
C VAL A 81 -12.85 -12.23 -5.90
N ALA A 82 -12.67 -13.43 -6.42
CA ALA A 82 -13.71 -14.31 -6.87
C ALA A 82 -13.25 -15.77 -6.69
N ASN A 83 -14.19 -16.71 -6.64
CA ASN A 83 -13.86 -18.13 -6.56
C ASN A 83 -13.06 -18.59 -7.78
N ASP A 84 -13.44 -18.08 -8.97
CA ASP A 84 -12.77 -18.36 -10.24
C ASP A 84 -12.49 -17.01 -10.93
N LEU A 85 -11.26 -16.51 -10.80
CA LEU A 85 -10.83 -15.30 -11.49
C LEU A 85 -10.69 -15.59 -12.99
N SER A 86 -11.25 -14.72 -13.82
CA SER A 86 -10.98 -14.72 -15.26
C SER A 86 -9.53 -14.25 -15.54
N ALA A 87 -8.99 -14.57 -16.69
CA ALA A 87 -7.67 -14.10 -17.11
C ALA A 87 -7.55 -12.57 -17.10
N ALA A 88 -8.64 -11.85 -17.41
CA ALA A 88 -8.67 -10.39 -17.35
C ALA A 88 -8.57 -9.86 -15.91
N GLU A 89 -9.20 -10.53 -14.94
CA GLU A 89 -9.13 -10.17 -13.53
C GLU A 89 -7.77 -10.49 -12.92
N HIS A 90 -7.17 -11.64 -13.28
CA HIS A 90 -5.78 -11.95 -12.94
C HIS A 90 -4.82 -10.88 -13.46
N SER A 91 -4.97 -10.48 -14.73
CA SER A 91 -4.15 -9.43 -15.32
C SER A 91 -4.31 -8.07 -14.60
N GLN A 92 -5.53 -7.70 -14.18
CA GLN A 92 -5.77 -6.49 -13.40
C GLN A 92 -5.13 -6.57 -12.00
N ASN A 93 -5.24 -7.72 -11.33
CA ASN A 93 -4.63 -7.96 -10.03
C ASN A 93 -3.11 -7.91 -10.13
N TYR A 94 -2.52 -8.58 -11.12
CA TYR A 94 -1.08 -8.52 -11.40
C TYR A 94 -0.61 -7.08 -11.62
N ALA A 95 -1.29 -6.32 -12.49
CA ALA A 95 -0.95 -4.91 -12.72
C ALA A 95 -1.07 -4.03 -11.45
N THR A 96 -1.96 -4.40 -10.54
CA THR A 96 -2.09 -3.71 -9.25
C THR A 96 -0.92 -4.07 -8.32
N VAL A 97 -0.59 -5.35 -8.17
CA VAL A 97 0.50 -5.83 -7.30
C VAL A 97 1.85 -5.29 -7.75
N THR A 98 2.13 -5.28 -9.05
CA THR A 98 3.41 -4.80 -9.59
C THR A 98 3.73 -3.35 -9.25
N ARG A 99 2.74 -2.54 -8.89
CA ARG A 99 2.95 -1.15 -8.42
C ARG A 99 3.63 -1.07 -7.06
N PHE A 100 3.64 -2.15 -6.29
CA PHE A 100 4.21 -2.26 -4.96
C PHE A 100 5.51 -3.06 -4.95
N LEU A 101 6.06 -3.36 -6.12
CA LEU A 101 7.30 -4.10 -6.30
C LEU A 101 8.46 -3.17 -6.65
N ASN A 102 9.66 -3.56 -6.23
CA ASN A 102 10.92 -2.92 -6.59
C ASN A 102 11.81 -3.96 -7.28
N CYS A 103 11.88 -3.94 -8.62
CA CYS A 103 12.69 -4.89 -9.36
C CYS A 103 14.21 -4.68 -9.21
N GLY A 104 14.65 -3.48 -8.82
CA GLY A 104 16.07 -3.18 -8.56
C GLY A 104 16.54 -3.70 -7.20
N THR A 105 15.63 -3.83 -6.25
CA THR A 105 15.87 -4.26 -4.87
C THR A 105 14.62 -4.96 -4.36
N PRO A 106 14.39 -6.23 -4.73
CA PRO A 106 13.17 -6.96 -4.40
C PRO A 106 12.82 -6.94 -2.92
N GLU A 107 13.80 -7.02 -2.04
CA GLU A 107 13.67 -6.95 -0.58
C GLU A 107 13.09 -5.61 -0.08
N ALA A 108 13.18 -4.54 -0.87
CA ALA A 108 12.57 -3.24 -0.57
C ALA A 108 11.16 -3.07 -1.16
N SER A 109 10.58 -4.12 -1.72
CA SER A 109 9.20 -4.09 -2.22
C SER A 109 8.20 -3.94 -1.08
N THR A 110 7.35 -2.92 -1.12
CA THR A 110 6.34 -2.72 -0.06
C THR A 110 5.28 -3.84 -0.03
N PHE A 111 5.14 -4.59 -1.10
CA PHE A 111 4.35 -5.82 -1.14
C PHE A 111 4.91 -6.90 -0.21
N LEU A 112 6.24 -6.97 -0.04
CA LEU A 112 6.93 -7.88 0.88
C LEU A 112 7.05 -7.26 2.28
N THR A 113 7.61 -6.05 2.38
CA THR A 113 8.02 -5.47 3.67
C THR A 113 6.85 -5.19 4.60
N LYS A 114 5.68 -4.88 4.06
CA LYS A 114 4.48 -4.60 4.87
C LYS A 114 3.98 -5.81 5.67
N PRO A 115 3.76 -6.99 5.07
CA PRO A 115 3.30 -8.16 5.82
C PRO A 115 4.42 -8.93 6.55
N LEU A 116 5.71 -8.58 6.31
CA LEU A 116 6.85 -9.28 6.89
C LEU A 116 7.10 -8.81 8.34
N THR A 117 7.18 -9.76 9.27
CA THR A 117 7.35 -9.51 10.71
C THR A 117 8.54 -8.59 11.00
N GLY A 118 8.26 -7.50 11.71
CA GLY A 118 9.27 -6.60 12.25
C GLY A 118 9.94 -5.67 11.22
N VAL A 119 9.42 -5.56 9.98
CA VAL A 119 10.01 -4.70 8.94
C VAL A 119 9.23 -3.39 8.86
N ASP A 120 8.02 -3.39 8.30
CA ASP A 120 7.22 -2.17 8.13
C ASP A 120 5.89 -2.26 8.89
N PRO A 121 5.36 -1.16 9.43
CA PRO A 121 4.03 -1.17 10.02
C PRO A 121 2.96 -1.59 9.00
N HIS A 122 2.16 -2.59 9.35
CA HIS A 122 1.08 -3.11 8.54
C HIS A 122 -0.24 -3.11 9.31
N GLY A 123 -1.28 -2.50 8.75
CA GLY A 123 -2.59 -2.40 9.40
C GLY A 123 -3.28 -3.75 9.66
N GLY A 124 -2.90 -4.79 8.90
CA GLY A 124 -3.33 -6.17 9.10
C GLY A 124 -2.46 -6.98 10.08
N GLY A 125 -1.43 -6.36 10.65
CA GLY A 125 -0.41 -7.05 11.46
C GLY A 125 0.63 -7.76 10.61
N ASP A 126 1.58 -8.37 11.30
CA ASP A 126 2.60 -9.21 10.69
C ASP A 126 1.98 -10.55 10.26
N LEU A 127 2.13 -10.93 9.01
CA LEU A 127 1.48 -12.12 8.45
C LEU A 127 2.42 -13.30 8.27
N PHE A 128 3.70 -13.05 8.00
CA PHE A 128 4.70 -14.11 7.84
C PHE A 128 6.09 -13.69 8.32
N ASP A 129 6.85 -14.65 8.77
CA ASP A 129 8.17 -14.45 9.34
C ASP A 129 9.28 -14.43 8.27
N PRO A 130 10.41 -13.77 8.53
CA PRO A 130 11.60 -13.90 7.71
C PRO A 130 12.04 -15.37 7.54
N GLY A 131 12.37 -15.77 6.33
CA GLY A 131 12.71 -17.16 5.97
C GLY A 131 11.52 -18.08 5.78
N SER A 132 10.28 -17.58 5.88
CA SER A 132 9.07 -18.37 5.64
C SER A 132 8.85 -18.68 4.15
N THR A 133 8.00 -19.68 3.89
CA THR A 133 7.64 -20.04 2.50
C THR A 133 7.11 -18.87 1.68
N PRO A 134 6.18 -18.01 2.16
CA PRO A 134 5.72 -16.86 1.39
C PRO A 134 6.85 -15.90 0.97
N GLU A 135 7.81 -15.64 1.84
CA GLU A 135 8.97 -14.81 1.50
C GLU A 135 9.85 -15.46 0.45
N MET A 136 10.14 -16.76 0.58
CA MET A 136 10.94 -17.49 -0.42
C MET A 136 10.27 -17.48 -1.80
N LEU A 137 8.96 -17.75 -1.86
CA LEU A 137 8.20 -17.71 -3.11
C LEU A 137 8.19 -16.31 -3.74
N PHE A 138 8.16 -15.27 -2.90
CA PHE A 138 8.28 -13.90 -3.38
C PHE A 138 9.63 -13.66 -4.09
N PHE A 139 10.75 -14.08 -3.51
CA PHE A 139 12.07 -13.94 -4.15
C PHE A 139 12.21 -14.80 -5.40
N ASP A 140 11.69 -16.02 -5.39
CA ASP A 140 11.67 -16.90 -6.56
C ASP A 140 10.91 -16.26 -7.73
N TRP A 141 9.89 -15.46 -7.45
CA TRP A 141 9.15 -14.72 -8.48
C TRP A 141 10.01 -13.75 -9.28
N PHE A 142 11.02 -13.12 -8.65
CA PHE A 142 11.96 -12.23 -9.35
C PHE A 142 13.09 -12.99 -10.07
N ALA A 143 13.28 -14.25 -9.75
CA ALA A 143 14.31 -15.09 -10.36
C ALA A 143 13.82 -15.80 -11.63
N ASN A 144 12.48 -15.88 -11.86
CA ASN A 144 11.84 -16.45 -13.03
C ASN A 144 11.50 -15.36 -14.04
#